data_d45e042783c1d1ca392df91881e3a43b
#
_entry.id   d45e042783c1d1ca392df91881e3a43b
#
_cell.length_a   1.000
_cell.length_b   1.000
_cell.length_c   1.000
_cell.angle_alpha   90.00
_cell.angle_beta   90.00
_cell.angle_gamma   90.00
#
_symmetry.space_group_name_H-M   'P 1'
#
loop_
_entity.id
_entity.type
_entity.pdbx_description
1 polymer ?
#
loop_
_entity_poly.entity_id
_entity_poly.type
_entity_poly.pdbx_seq_one_letter_code
_entity_poly.pdbx_strand_id
1 'polypeptide(L)'
;MLTLTSSDEGRAMMQLIHDIAPGAKLLFYTAFESPVDFAQGIITLADNGADIIVDDISWLKMPMFQDGPIAQAVNEVKARGVSYFSAAGNAARFSYAQNFERGQTEARDFAHDFGRAAGGESDFYQRIIIPKGSTFRVILQWDDQAEIANGIEGAKTDLDLFLLDADHRRIITSSQDSNIGHDPVEFIGLSFEDSNSESTEFNLKISHHAGPAPTNLKYVVIASSPPWA
;
A
#
# COMPACT_ATOMS: atom_id res chain seq x y z
N MET A 1 -7.43 17.88 5.70
CA MET A 1 -8.11 17.13 6.78
C MET A 1 -9.19 16.29 6.11
N LEU A 2 -8.93 15.00 5.87
CA LEU A 2 -9.95 14.08 5.32
C LEU A 2 -10.98 13.89 6.42
N THR A 3 -12.20 14.34 6.20
CA THR A 3 -13.34 13.96 7.01
C THR A 3 -13.48 12.44 6.91
N LEU A 4 -13.16 11.73 7.98
CA LEU A 4 -13.51 10.34 8.15
C LEU A 4 -15.05 10.26 8.15
N THR A 5 -15.62 9.97 6.99
CA THR A 5 -17.03 9.57 6.94
C THR A 5 -17.09 8.20 7.58
N SER A 6 -17.75 8.11 8.74
CA SER A 6 -18.01 6.82 9.37
C SER A 6 -18.76 5.94 8.37
N SER A 7 -18.27 4.73 8.16
CA SER A 7 -18.91 3.71 7.34
C SER A 7 -19.79 2.85 8.24
N ASP A 8 -20.90 2.37 7.69
CA ASP A 8 -21.82 1.43 8.37
C ASP A 8 -21.45 -0.04 8.05
N GLU A 9 -20.31 -0.24 7.46
CA GLU A 9 -19.85 -1.52 6.94
C GLU A 9 -19.70 -2.59 8.04
N GLY A 10 -19.09 -2.24 9.17
CA GLY A 10 -18.95 -3.17 10.30
C GLY A 10 -20.31 -3.70 10.81
N ARG A 11 -21.35 -2.85 10.84
CA ARG A 11 -22.69 -3.30 11.15
C ARG A 11 -23.26 -4.22 10.07
N ALA A 12 -23.06 -3.91 8.80
CA ALA A 12 -23.48 -4.76 7.69
C ALA A 12 -22.79 -6.13 7.75
N MET A 13 -21.50 -6.18 8.04
CA MET A 13 -20.78 -7.44 8.25
C MET A 13 -21.37 -8.25 9.41
N MET A 14 -21.65 -7.63 10.54
CA MET A 14 -22.27 -8.30 11.67
C MET A 14 -23.66 -8.86 11.32
N GLN A 15 -24.47 -8.14 10.54
CA GLN A 15 -25.77 -8.63 10.08
C GLN A 15 -25.63 -9.85 9.17
N LEU A 16 -24.70 -9.83 8.20
CA LEU A 16 -24.43 -10.97 7.32
C LEU A 16 -23.99 -12.21 8.11
N ILE A 17 -23.13 -12.04 9.10
CA ILE A 17 -22.68 -13.14 9.96
C ILE A 17 -23.86 -13.67 10.79
N HIS A 18 -24.69 -12.78 11.36
CA HIS A 18 -25.85 -13.18 12.14
C HIS A 18 -26.88 -13.97 11.31
N ASP A 19 -27.10 -13.57 10.05
CA ASP A 19 -28.04 -14.26 9.18
C ASP A 19 -27.61 -15.70 8.85
N ILE A 20 -26.29 -15.94 8.78
CA ILE A 20 -25.73 -17.27 8.51
C ILE A 20 -25.55 -18.08 9.80
N ALA A 21 -25.18 -17.43 10.89
CA ALA A 21 -24.87 -18.04 12.18
C ALA A 21 -25.59 -17.32 13.34
N PRO A 22 -26.93 -17.41 13.45
CA PRO A 22 -27.72 -16.61 14.43
C PRO A 22 -27.42 -16.96 15.89
N GLY A 23 -26.78 -18.10 16.15
CA GLY A 23 -26.35 -18.48 17.50
C GLY A 23 -24.95 -17.96 17.89
N ALA A 24 -24.21 -17.32 16.97
CA ALA A 24 -22.91 -16.75 17.28
C ALA A 24 -23.04 -15.48 18.13
N LYS A 25 -22.15 -15.35 19.12
CA LYS A 25 -21.98 -14.10 19.86
C LYS A 25 -21.06 -13.19 19.06
N LEU A 26 -21.50 -11.96 18.80
CA LEU A 26 -20.75 -11.00 18.01
C LEU A 26 -20.08 -9.97 18.89
N LEU A 27 -18.81 -9.69 18.62
CA LEU A 27 -18.01 -8.61 19.17
C LEU A 27 -17.60 -7.66 18.04
N PHE A 28 -17.48 -6.39 18.34
CA PHE A 28 -17.06 -5.38 17.35
C PHE A 28 -15.97 -4.48 17.93
N TYR A 29 -14.99 -4.17 17.11
CA TYR A 29 -13.97 -3.16 17.37
C TYR A 29 -13.82 -2.26 16.15
N THR A 30 -13.65 -0.94 16.34
CA THR A 30 -13.46 0.00 15.23
C THR A 30 -12.09 -0.18 14.58
N ALA A 31 -12.00 0.07 13.26
CA ALA A 31 -10.77 -0.11 12.51
C ALA A 31 -10.09 1.21 12.10
N PHE A 32 -10.63 2.39 12.48
CA PHE A 32 -10.25 3.65 11.83
C PHE A 32 -9.36 4.59 12.67
N GLU A 33 -9.01 4.24 13.89
CA GLU A 33 -8.22 5.14 14.75
C GLU A 33 -6.75 5.21 14.30
N SER A 34 -6.08 4.08 14.25
CA SER A 34 -4.70 3.95 13.77
C SER A 34 -4.33 2.48 13.54
N PRO A 35 -3.22 2.19 12.81
CA PRO A 35 -2.71 0.81 12.69
C PRO A 35 -2.37 0.16 14.02
N VAL A 36 -1.85 0.94 14.97
CA VAL A 36 -1.49 0.45 16.31
C VAL A 36 -2.74 0.15 17.14
N ASP A 37 -3.75 1.02 17.07
CA ASP A 37 -5.04 0.78 17.71
C ASP A 37 -5.74 -0.43 17.10
N PHE A 38 -5.69 -0.60 15.79
CA PHE A 38 -6.23 -1.77 15.11
C PHE A 38 -5.55 -3.08 15.57
N ALA A 39 -4.22 -3.09 15.70
CA ALA A 39 -3.48 -4.21 16.26
C ALA A 39 -3.92 -4.51 17.71
N GLN A 40 -4.09 -3.48 18.55
CA GLN A 40 -4.60 -3.63 19.92
C GLN A 40 -6.07 -4.13 19.92
N GLY A 41 -6.87 -3.72 18.94
CA GLY A 41 -8.23 -4.20 18.75
C GLY A 41 -8.30 -5.71 18.50
N ILE A 42 -7.39 -6.26 17.69
CA ILE A 42 -7.26 -7.70 17.46
C ILE A 42 -7.02 -8.44 18.77
N ILE A 43 -6.07 -7.98 19.58
CA ILE A 43 -5.77 -8.57 20.89
C ILE A 43 -6.98 -8.46 21.84
N THR A 44 -7.60 -7.27 21.87
CA THR A 44 -8.78 -7.01 22.72
C THR A 44 -9.97 -7.92 22.39
N LEU A 45 -10.23 -8.18 21.12
CA LEU A 45 -11.28 -9.13 20.70
C LEU A 45 -10.98 -10.54 21.21
N ALA A 46 -9.73 -11.00 21.05
CA ALA A 46 -9.31 -12.31 21.56
C ALA A 46 -9.41 -12.40 23.09
N ASP A 47 -9.03 -11.37 23.83
CA ASP A 47 -9.12 -11.29 25.30
C ASP A 47 -10.57 -11.34 25.79
N ASN A 48 -11.52 -10.87 24.97
CA ASN A 48 -12.96 -10.94 25.23
C ASN A 48 -13.60 -12.23 24.72
N GLY A 49 -12.82 -13.22 24.31
CA GLY A 49 -13.27 -14.57 23.98
C GLY A 49 -13.73 -14.76 22.56
N ALA A 50 -13.23 -13.96 21.62
CA ALA A 50 -13.43 -14.24 20.21
C ALA A 50 -12.64 -15.49 19.77
N ASP A 51 -13.30 -16.48 19.21
CA ASP A 51 -12.69 -17.67 18.60
C ASP A 51 -12.30 -17.42 17.14
N ILE A 52 -13.00 -16.48 16.50
CA ILE A 52 -12.81 -16.09 15.10
C ILE A 52 -12.81 -14.56 15.01
N ILE A 53 -11.82 -14.01 14.35
CA ILE A 53 -11.71 -12.57 14.04
C ILE A 53 -11.72 -12.40 12.52
N VAL A 54 -12.49 -11.43 12.04
CA VAL A 54 -12.63 -11.12 10.61
C VAL A 54 -12.46 -9.62 10.40
N ASP A 55 -11.67 -9.22 9.41
CA ASP A 55 -11.56 -7.84 8.97
C ASP A 55 -11.75 -7.68 7.46
N ASP A 56 -12.14 -6.46 7.06
CA ASP A 56 -12.18 -5.99 5.67
C ASP A 56 -11.57 -4.59 5.59
N ILE A 57 -10.30 -4.47 6.00
CA ILE A 57 -9.58 -3.20 6.04
C ILE A 57 -8.18 -3.32 5.41
N SER A 58 -7.73 -2.27 4.76
CA SER A 58 -6.37 -2.20 4.19
C SER A 58 -5.60 -1.03 4.79
N TRP A 59 -4.54 -1.35 5.50
CA TRP A 59 -3.57 -0.39 6.02
C TRP A 59 -2.35 -0.31 5.09
N LEU A 60 -2.47 0.47 4.01
CA LEU A 60 -1.58 0.44 2.86
C LEU A 60 -0.13 0.86 3.12
N LYS A 61 0.12 1.60 4.20
CA LYS A 61 1.48 1.98 4.62
C LYS A 61 2.11 0.98 5.58
N MET A 62 1.37 -0.05 5.98
CA MET A 62 1.96 -1.12 6.79
C MET A 62 2.90 -1.97 5.95
N PRO A 63 3.98 -2.52 6.55
CA PRO A 63 4.99 -3.26 5.81
C PRO A 63 4.42 -4.40 4.98
N MET A 64 4.80 -4.48 3.70
CA MET A 64 4.42 -5.56 2.78
C MET A 64 5.45 -6.70 2.75
N PHE A 65 6.68 -6.46 3.26
CA PHE A 65 7.80 -7.41 3.22
C PHE A 65 8.21 -7.91 4.61
N GLN A 66 7.57 -7.43 5.67
CA GLN A 66 7.82 -7.82 7.06
C GLN A 66 6.52 -7.82 7.86
N ASP A 67 6.55 -8.51 9.02
CA ASP A 67 5.46 -8.48 9.98
C ASP A 67 5.48 -7.16 10.78
N GLY A 68 4.67 -6.19 10.34
CA GLY A 68 4.37 -4.99 11.11
C GLY A 68 3.45 -5.26 12.31
N PRO A 69 3.07 -4.23 13.09
CA PRO A 69 2.31 -4.40 14.34
C PRO A 69 1.00 -5.17 14.16
N ILE A 70 0.30 -5.00 13.05
CA ILE A 70 -0.95 -5.73 12.77
C ILE A 70 -0.68 -7.22 12.56
N ALA A 71 0.29 -7.57 11.70
CA ALA A 71 0.64 -8.96 11.43
C ALA A 71 1.18 -9.66 12.70
N GLN A 72 1.93 -8.94 13.54
CA GLN A 72 2.40 -9.44 14.83
C GLN A 72 1.22 -9.74 15.78
N ALA A 73 0.22 -8.86 15.85
CA ALA A 73 -1.00 -9.09 16.64
C ALA A 73 -1.79 -10.31 16.11
N VAL A 74 -1.89 -10.46 14.79
CA VAL A 74 -2.51 -11.65 14.16
C VAL A 74 -1.76 -12.93 14.55
N ASN A 75 -0.41 -12.91 14.49
CA ASN A 75 0.41 -14.05 14.89
C ASN A 75 0.21 -14.41 16.37
N GLU A 76 0.10 -13.42 17.24
CA GLU A 76 -0.15 -13.63 18.66
C GLU A 76 -1.50 -14.31 18.90
N VAL A 77 -2.59 -13.78 18.37
CA VAL A 77 -3.93 -14.37 18.60
C VAL A 77 -4.05 -15.74 17.96
N LYS A 78 -3.41 -15.97 16.81
CA LYS A 78 -3.31 -17.28 16.18
C LYS A 78 -2.58 -18.29 17.06
N ALA A 79 -1.49 -17.91 17.73
CA ALA A 79 -0.79 -18.76 18.70
C ALA A 79 -1.66 -19.13 19.92
N ARG A 80 -2.65 -18.30 20.22
CA ARG A 80 -3.66 -18.52 21.28
C ARG A 80 -4.85 -19.38 20.82
N GLY A 81 -4.86 -19.81 19.54
CA GLY A 81 -5.91 -20.65 18.95
C GLY A 81 -7.07 -19.90 18.29
N VAL A 82 -6.99 -18.57 18.17
CA VAL A 82 -8.00 -17.75 17.47
C VAL A 82 -7.78 -17.84 15.97
N SER A 83 -8.84 -18.08 15.20
CA SER A 83 -8.78 -18.05 13.75
C SER A 83 -8.92 -16.61 13.23
N TYR A 84 -8.05 -16.21 12.31
CA TYR A 84 -8.07 -14.86 11.73
C TYR A 84 -8.29 -14.89 10.23
N PHE A 85 -9.24 -14.09 9.74
CA PHE A 85 -9.57 -13.96 8.33
C PHE A 85 -9.57 -12.48 7.92
N SER A 86 -8.85 -12.17 6.85
CA SER A 86 -8.75 -10.83 6.29
C SER A 86 -9.11 -10.85 4.81
N ALA A 87 -9.76 -9.81 4.33
CA ALA A 87 -10.06 -9.65 2.92
C ALA A 87 -8.79 -9.53 2.09
N ALA A 88 -8.76 -10.16 0.92
CA ALA A 88 -7.65 -10.02 -0.03
C ALA A 88 -7.59 -8.64 -0.72
N GLY A 89 -8.64 -7.82 -0.53
CA GLY A 89 -8.81 -6.51 -1.13
C GLY A 89 -9.14 -6.56 -2.64
N ASN A 90 -9.23 -5.38 -3.25
CA ASN A 90 -9.68 -5.20 -4.63
C ASN A 90 -8.58 -4.80 -5.61
N ALA A 91 -7.32 -4.75 -5.16
CA ALA A 91 -6.22 -4.17 -5.91
C ALA A 91 -5.39 -5.18 -6.74
N ALA A 92 -5.84 -6.43 -6.92
CA ALA A 92 -5.07 -7.51 -7.55
C ALA A 92 -4.50 -7.13 -8.94
N ARG A 93 -5.29 -6.46 -9.79
CA ARG A 93 -4.88 -6.01 -11.11
C ARG A 93 -4.21 -4.63 -11.10
N PHE A 94 -4.20 -3.95 -9.97
CA PHE A 94 -3.67 -2.60 -9.77
C PHE A 94 -2.43 -2.64 -8.88
N SER A 95 -1.65 -3.69 -9.02
CA SER A 95 -0.40 -3.87 -8.30
C SER A 95 0.70 -4.36 -9.23
N TYR A 96 1.92 -4.00 -8.88
CA TYR A 96 3.15 -4.45 -9.52
C TYR A 96 4.09 -4.99 -8.45
N ALA A 97 4.70 -6.12 -8.67
CA ALA A 97 5.69 -6.71 -7.78
C ALA A 97 6.74 -7.43 -8.62
N GLN A 98 8.00 -7.02 -8.49
CA GLN A 98 9.13 -7.55 -9.25
C GLN A 98 10.44 -7.38 -8.47
N ASN A 99 11.50 -8.04 -8.95
CA ASN A 99 12.85 -7.72 -8.53
C ASN A 99 13.19 -6.29 -8.95
N PHE A 100 13.98 -5.61 -8.12
CA PHE A 100 14.47 -4.28 -8.47
C PHE A 100 15.60 -4.39 -9.50
N GLU A 101 15.31 -4.03 -10.73
CA GLU A 101 16.29 -3.96 -11.80
C GLU A 101 16.86 -2.55 -11.88
N ARG A 102 18.09 -2.36 -11.35
CA ARG A 102 18.74 -1.06 -11.33
C ARG A 102 19.35 -0.72 -12.68
N GLY A 103 18.84 0.29 -13.35
CA GLY A 103 19.41 0.84 -14.58
C GLY A 103 19.84 2.30 -14.42
N GLN A 104 20.66 2.78 -15.35
CA GLN A 104 21.05 4.19 -15.43
C GLN A 104 20.29 4.86 -16.56
N THR A 105 19.57 5.94 -16.25
CA THR A 105 18.81 6.73 -17.22
C THR A 105 19.73 7.61 -18.08
N GLU A 106 19.17 8.19 -19.14
CA GLU A 106 19.90 9.18 -19.97
C GLU A 106 20.35 10.40 -19.16
N ALA A 107 19.60 10.79 -18.14
CA ALA A 107 19.93 11.86 -17.21
C ALA A 107 21.05 11.48 -16.20
N ARG A 108 21.54 10.23 -16.27
CA ARG A 108 22.57 9.65 -15.41
C ARG A 108 22.18 9.43 -13.95
N ASP A 109 20.90 9.52 -13.61
CA ASP A 109 20.37 9.03 -12.37
C ASP A 109 20.08 7.52 -12.45
N PHE A 110 19.89 6.87 -11.31
CA PHE A 110 19.55 5.46 -11.26
C PHE A 110 18.05 5.29 -10.99
N ALA A 111 17.43 4.33 -11.69
CA ALA A 111 16.03 4.05 -11.56
C ALA A 111 15.75 2.54 -11.74
N HIS A 112 14.55 2.12 -11.35
CA HIS A 112 14.03 0.80 -11.69
C HIS A 112 13.75 0.71 -13.19
N ASP A 113 14.30 -0.32 -13.82
CA ASP A 113 14.13 -0.60 -15.23
C ASP A 113 12.97 -1.59 -15.42
N PHE A 114 11.78 -1.08 -15.66
CA PHE A 114 10.55 -1.86 -15.86
C PHE A 114 10.67 -2.79 -17.08
N GLY A 115 11.34 -2.33 -18.15
CA GLY A 115 11.50 -3.09 -19.36
C GLY A 115 12.37 -4.33 -19.13
N ARG A 116 13.50 -4.20 -18.46
CA ARG A 116 14.39 -5.32 -18.12
C ARG A 116 13.76 -6.25 -17.09
N ALA A 117 13.07 -5.73 -16.10
CA ALA A 117 12.32 -6.53 -15.14
C ALA A 117 11.27 -7.42 -15.83
N ALA A 118 10.71 -6.96 -16.96
CA ALA A 118 9.81 -7.74 -17.80
C ALA A 118 10.53 -8.64 -18.85
N GLY A 119 11.87 -8.64 -18.87
CA GLY A 119 12.68 -9.41 -19.83
C GLY A 119 12.81 -8.79 -21.22
N GLY A 120 12.53 -7.50 -21.36
CA GLY A 120 12.61 -6.71 -22.59
C GLY A 120 13.78 -5.73 -22.65
N GLU A 121 13.65 -4.73 -23.50
CA GLU A 121 14.57 -3.59 -23.58
C GLU A 121 14.38 -2.66 -22.39
N SER A 122 15.39 -1.80 -22.11
CA SER A 122 15.34 -0.85 -21.00
C SER A 122 14.17 0.14 -21.15
N ASP A 123 13.34 0.24 -20.09
CA ASP A 123 12.30 1.24 -19.96
C ASP A 123 12.17 1.64 -18.48
N PHE A 124 12.36 2.91 -18.19
CA PHE A 124 12.34 3.46 -16.83
C PHE A 124 10.98 4.05 -16.44
N TYR A 125 9.98 3.90 -17.32
CA TYR A 125 8.68 4.54 -17.18
C TYR A 125 7.56 3.52 -17.30
N GLN A 126 6.77 3.40 -16.25
CA GLN A 126 5.54 2.61 -16.31
C GLN A 126 4.38 3.51 -16.74
N ARG A 127 3.93 3.32 -17.97
CA ARG A 127 2.76 4.03 -18.49
C ARG A 127 1.50 3.68 -17.71
N ILE A 128 0.74 4.70 -17.32
CA ILE A 128 -0.57 4.56 -16.66
C ILE A 128 -1.58 5.52 -17.29
N ILE A 129 -2.84 5.10 -17.30
CA ILE A 129 -3.96 5.92 -17.77
C ILE A 129 -4.86 6.20 -16.57
N ILE A 130 -5.09 7.48 -16.26
CA ILE A 130 -5.92 7.89 -15.14
C ILE A 130 -7.12 8.65 -15.71
N PRO A 131 -8.36 8.12 -15.58
CA PRO A 131 -9.55 8.79 -16.08
C PRO A 131 -9.78 10.14 -15.41
N LYS A 132 -10.32 11.12 -16.15
CA LYS A 132 -10.77 12.39 -15.58
C LYS A 132 -11.82 12.16 -14.49
N GLY A 133 -11.82 12.99 -13.47
CA GLY A 133 -12.75 12.90 -12.34
C GLY A 133 -12.42 11.77 -11.36
N SER A 134 -11.27 11.10 -11.52
CA SER A 134 -10.85 10.04 -10.60
C SER A 134 -9.81 10.52 -9.59
N THR A 135 -9.79 9.86 -8.43
CA THR A 135 -8.66 9.92 -7.50
C THR A 135 -7.68 8.82 -7.82
N PHE A 136 -6.39 9.10 -7.65
CA PHE A 136 -5.30 8.16 -7.90
C PHE A 136 -4.32 8.22 -6.74
N ARG A 137 -3.95 7.07 -6.23
CA ARG A 137 -2.95 6.90 -5.17
C ARG A 137 -2.03 5.75 -5.51
N VAL A 138 -0.74 5.91 -5.27
CA VAL A 138 0.26 4.84 -5.39
C VAL A 138 1.00 4.74 -4.08
N ILE A 139 1.13 3.52 -3.60
CA ILE A 139 1.95 3.16 -2.45
C ILE A 139 3.04 2.24 -2.95
N LEU A 140 4.28 2.70 -2.90
CA LEU A 140 5.49 1.93 -3.23
C LEU A 140 6.14 1.45 -1.93
N GLN A 141 6.56 0.20 -1.89
CA GLN A 141 7.40 -0.37 -0.83
C GLN A 141 8.46 -1.29 -1.43
N TRP A 142 9.53 -1.53 -0.69
CA TRP A 142 10.63 -2.43 -1.05
C TRP A 142 11.10 -3.26 0.15
N ASP A 143 11.85 -4.31 -0.12
CA ASP A 143 12.29 -5.31 0.86
C ASP A 143 13.47 -4.83 1.73
N ASP A 144 13.27 -3.73 2.43
CA ASP A 144 14.20 -3.21 3.43
C ASP A 144 13.55 -3.23 4.81
N GLN A 145 14.34 -2.92 5.83
CA GLN A 145 13.88 -2.87 7.22
C GLN A 145 12.87 -1.74 7.40
N ALA A 146 11.74 -2.03 8.03
CA ALA A 146 10.75 -1.03 8.39
C ALA A 146 10.86 -0.67 9.89
N GLU A 147 11.00 0.62 10.19
CA GLU A 147 11.08 1.11 11.58
C GLU A 147 9.83 0.71 12.39
N ILE A 148 8.65 0.81 11.79
CA ILE A 148 7.38 0.44 12.43
C ILE A 148 7.28 -1.05 12.79
N ALA A 149 8.06 -1.91 12.14
CA ALA A 149 8.03 -3.35 12.41
C ALA A 149 8.79 -3.75 13.69
N ASN A 150 9.82 -3.01 14.05
CA ASN A 150 10.70 -3.36 15.19
C ASN A 150 10.96 -2.20 16.16
N GLY A 151 10.65 -0.97 15.79
CA GLY A 151 10.84 0.24 16.62
C GLY A 151 12.30 0.67 16.80
N ILE A 152 13.25 0.11 16.03
CA ILE A 152 14.69 0.31 16.24
C ILE A 152 15.42 0.65 14.93
N GLU A 153 15.23 -0.16 13.91
CA GLU A 153 15.96 -0.04 12.65
C GLU A 153 14.99 0.23 11.50
N GLY A 154 15.32 1.21 10.68
CA GLY A 154 14.61 1.53 9.45
C GLY A 154 15.41 1.18 8.20
N ALA A 155 14.91 1.60 7.05
CA ALA A 155 15.48 1.33 5.74
C ALA A 155 16.92 1.83 5.61
N LYS A 156 17.69 1.13 4.81
CA LYS A 156 19.05 1.51 4.37
C LYS A 156 19.04 2.04 2.94
N THR A 157 17.96 1.80 2.24
CA THR A 157 17.71 2.21 0.85
C THR A 157 16.74 3.38 0.82
N ASP A 158 17.00 4.31 -0.06
CA ASP A 158 16.16 5.47 -0.34
C ASP A 158 15.69 5.41 -1.80
N LEU A 159 14.40 5.19 -2.01
CA LEU A 159 13.75 5.22 -3.32
C LEU A 159 12.77 6.39 -3.38
N ASP A 160 12.79 7.10 -4.50
CA ASP A 160 11.83 8.16 -4.80
C ASP A 160 10.78 7.69 -5.80
N LEU A 161 9.55 8.16 -5.63
CA LEU A 161 8.44 7.89 -6.54
C LEU A 161 7.97 9.16 -7.25
N PHE A 162 7.93 9.11 -8.58
CA PHE A 162 7.51 10.23 -9.43
C PHE A 162 6.34 9.84 -10.32
N LEU A 163 5.40 10.76 -10.47
CA LEU A 163 4.40 10.75 -11.53
C LEU A 163 4.72 11.87 -12.53
N LEU A 164 4.97 11.51 -13.79
CA LEU A 164 5.30 12.43 -14.87
C LEU A 164 4.15 12.50 -15.89
N ASP A 165 4.18 13.56 -16.70
CA ASP A 165 3.32 13.66 -17.89
C ASP A 165 3.67 12.61 -18.96
N ALA A 166 2.86 12.54 -20.02
CA ALA A 166 3.01 11.58 -21.09
C ALA A 166 4.38 11.67 -21.80
N ASP A 167 4.95 12.86 -21.87
CA ASP A 167 6.21 13.15 -22.58
C ASP A 167 7.44 13.07 -21.66
N HIS A 168 7.29 12.69 -20.39
CA HIS A 168 8.33 12.62 -19.35
C HIS A 168 9.04 13.96 -19.05
N ARG A 169 8.40 15.09 -19.39
CA ARG A 169 9.00 16.43 -19.29
C ARG A 169 8.69 17.15 -18.01
N ARG A 170 7.55 16.84 -17.41
CA ARG A 170 7.05 17.53 -16.21
C ARG A 170 6.68 16.52 -15.14
N ILE A 171 7.19 16.75 -13.94
CA ILE A 171 6.73 16.05 -12.74
C ILE A 171 5.36 16.63 -12.36
N ILE A 172 4.36 15.77 -12.27
CA ILE A 172 3.00 16.11 -11.84
C ILE A 172 2.93 16.08 -10.32
N THR A 173 3.47 15.03 -9.71
CA THR A 173 3.63 14.90 -8.26
C THR A 173 4.75 13.92 -7.98
N SER A 174 5.27 13.95 -6.77
CA SER A 174 6.32 13.02 -6.32
C SER A 174 6.27 12.81 -4.82
N SER A 175 6.92 11.76 -4.35
CA SER A 175 7.26 11.47 -2.98
C SER A 175 8.78 11.25 -2.95
N GLN A 176 9.49 12.03 -2.16
CA GLN A 176 10.96 12.12 -2.14
C GLN A 176 11.47 12.35 -0.71
N ASP A 177 10.75 11.84 0.26
CA ASP A 177 11.19 11.90 1.66
C ASP A 177 12.33 10.89 1.87
N SER A 178 13.35 11.23 2.66
CA SER A 178 14.40 10.27 2.95
C SER A 178 13.86 9.11 3.78
N ASN A 179 14.02 7.90 3.26
CA ASN A 179 13.61 6.68 3.94
C ASN A 179 14.71 6.09 4.83
N ILE A 180 15.95 6.59 4.74
CA ILE A 180 17.07 6.07 5.54
C ILE A 180 16.77 6.21 7.03
N GLY A 181 16.69 5.08 7.72
CA GLY A 181 16.35 5.01 9.14
C GLY A 181 14.84 5.02 9.44
N HIS A 182 13.99 5.03 8.42
CA HIS A 182 12.52 5.07 8.51
C HIS A 182 11.89 3.88 7.77
N ASP A 183 10.57 3.95 7.53
CA ASP A 183 9.87 2.91 6.79
C ASP A 183 10.20 2.97 5.28
N PRO A 184 10.41 1.82 4.60
CA PRO A 184 10.65 1.73 3.16
C PRO A 184 9.34 1.93 2.39
N VAL A 185 8.79 3.14 2.42
CA VAL A 185 7.49 3.45 1.81
C VAL A 185 7.48 4.84 1.19
N GLU A 186 7.05 4.91 -0.08
CA GLU A 186 6.72 6.14 -0.78
C GLU A 186 5.24 6.19 -1.14
N PHE A 187 4.65 7.37 -1.06
CA PHE A 187 3.22 7.57 -1.30
C PHE A 187 2.96 8.82 -2.11
N ILE A 188 2.30 8.66 -3.23
CA ILE A 188 1.73 9.77 -3.98
C ILE A 188 0.20 9.65 -4.06
N GLY A 189 -0.47 10.81 -4.01
CA GLY A 189 -1.91 10.91 -4.19
C GLY A 189 -2.26 12.12 -5.02
N LEU A 190 -3.22 11.96 -5.94
CA LEU A 190 -3.68 13.03 -6.81
C LEU A 190 -5.19 12.90 -7.03
N SER A 191 -5.90 14.04 -7.00
CA SER A 191 -7.28 14.14 -7.43
C SER A 191 -7.34 14.90 -8.76
N PHE A 192 -7.99 14.31 -9.75
CA PHE A 192 -8.19 14.92 -11.06
C PHE A 192 -9.54 15.63 -11.18
N GLU A 193 -10.29 15.78 -10.09
CA GLU A 193 -11.61 16.42 -10.09
C GLU A 193 -11.54 17.89 -10.57
N ASP A 194 -10.45 18.59 -10.22
CA ASP A 194 -10.25 20.00 -10.55
C ASP A 194 -9.19 20.25 -11.63
N SER A 195 -8.64 19.20 -12.25
CA SER A 195 -7.56 19.39 -13.22
C SER A 195 -8.12 19.82 -14.59
N ASN A 196 -7.67 20.98 -15.07
CA ASN A 196 -7.86 21.43 -16.46
C ASN A 196 -6.98 20.61 -17.45
N SER A 197 -6.28 19.58 -16.98
CA SER A 197 -5.45 18.73 -17.81
C SER A 197 -6.33 17.84 -18.69
N GLU A 198 -6.15 17.94 -19.99
CA GLU A 198 -6.79 17.04 -20.96
C GLU A 198 -6.11 15.66 -20.99
N SER A 199 -4.88 15.55 -20.51
CA SER A 199 -4.11 14.31 -20.52
C SER A 199 -4.61 13.36 -19.44
N THR A 200 -4.91 12.15 -19.86
CA THR A 200 -5.21 11.00 -19.00
C THR A 200 -4.02 10.03 -18.93
N GLU A 201 -2.98 10.28 -19.71
CA GLU A 201 -1.77 9.46 -19.79
C GLU A 201 -0.65 10.05 -18.94
N PHE A 202 -0.06 9.22 -18.11
CA PHE A 202 1.03 9.55 -17.19
C PHE A 202 2.03 8.41 -17.15
N ASN A 203 3.18 8.68 -16.52
CA ASN A 203 4.23 7.69 -16.31
C ASN A 203 4.69 7.68 -14.86
N LEU A 204 4.78 6.49 -14.26
CA LEU A 204 5.48 6.31 -13.00
C LEU A 204 6.96 6.08 -13.26
N LYS A 205 7.82 6.70 -12.44
CA LYS A 205 9.26 6.45 -12.35
C LYS A 205 9.62 6.18 -10.90
N ILE A 206 10.43 5.16 -10.66
CA ILE A 206 10.98 4.83 -9.35
C ILE A 206 12.47 5.07 -9.40
N SER A 207 12.96 6.13 -8.75
CA SER A 207 14.37 6.47 -8.71
C SER A 207 15.04 5.85 -7.49
N HIS A 208 16.29 5.43 -7.64
CA HIS A 208 17.14 4.98 -6.55
C HIS A 208 18.04 6.13 -6.12
N HIS A 209 17.65 6.80 -5.03
CA HIS A 209 18.31 8.01 -4.56
C HIS A 209 19.59 7.69 -3.76
N ALA A 210 19.51 6.78 -2.79
CA ALA A 210 20.65 6.48 -1.93
C ALA A 210 20.62 5.04 -1.36
N GLY A 211 21.75 4.62 -0.80
CA GLY A 211 21.90 3.32 -0.14
C GLY A 211 22.14 2.15 -1.10
N PRO A 212 22.10 0.90 -0.60
CA PRO A 212 22.16 -0.30 -1.43
C PRO A 212 20.87 -0.45 -2.25
N ALA A 213 20.94 -1.06 -3.44
CA ALA A 213 19.73 -1.37 -4.19
C ALA A 213 18.93 -2.47 -3.45
N PRO A 214 17.60 -2.36 -3.34
CA PRO A 214 16.79 -3.42 -2.76
C PRO A 214 16.76 -4.64 -3.70
N THR A 215 16.30 -5.78 -3.20
CA THR A 215 16.12 -6.97 -4.05
C THR A 215 14.76 -6.94 -4.73
N ASN A 216 13.71 -6.57 -3.99
CA ASN A 216 12.34 -6.57 -4.49
C ASN A 216 11.66 -5.23 -4.20
N LEU A 217 10.73 -4.90 -5.06
CA LEU A 217 9.79 -3.81 -4.81
C LEU A 217 8.35 -4.23 -5.16
N LYS A 218 7.42 -3.51 -4.57
CA LYS A 218 5.99 -3.64 -4.87
C LYS A 218 5.33 -2.28 -4.80
N TYR A 219 4.45 -1.98 -5.74
CA TYR A 219 3.50 -0.90 -5.55
C TYR A 219 2.06 -1.36 -5.74
N VAL A 220 1.16 -0.66 -5.08
CA VAL A 220 -0.28 -0.82 -5.20
C VAL A 220 -0.88 0.50 -5.64
N VAL A 221 -1.76 0.43 -6.64
CA VAL A 221 -2.52 1.58 -7.12
C VAL A 221 -3.95 1.49 -6.61
N ILE A 222 -4.45 2.60 -6.07
CA ILE A 222 -5.85 2.76 -5.69
C ILE A 222 -6.40 3.91 -6.50
N ALA A 223 -7.42 3.62 -7.30
CA ALA A 223 -8.12 4.63 -8.09
C ALA A 223 -9.63 4.44 -7.92
N SER A 224 -10.38 5.55 -7.98
CA SER A 224 -11.84 5.51 -7.99
C SER A 224 -12.42 4.94 -9.30
N SER A 225 -11.58 4.83 -10.34
CA SER A 225 -11.87 4.15 -11.60
C SER A 225 -10.65 3.35 -12.02
N PRO A 226 -10.78 2.22 -12.74
CA PRO A 226 -9.65 1.41 -13.17
C PRO A 226 -8.61 2.23 -13.93
N PRO A 227 -7.33 2.25 -13.53
CA PRO A 227 -6.28 3.06 -14.17
C PRO A 227 -5.70 2.44 -15.45
N TRP A 228 -6.22 1.28 -15.86
CA TRP A 228 -5.80 0.57 -17.07
C TRP A 228 -7.02 0.30 -17.97
N ALA A 229 -6.94 0.71 -19.19
CA ALA A 229 -7.86 0.32 -20.25
C ALA A 229 -7.19 -0.65 -21.21
#